data_c525d40e38ae2cdd3d59970c822695c5
#
_entry.id   c525d40e38ae2cdd3d59970c822695c5
#
_cell.length_a   1.000
_cell.length_b   1.000
_cell.length_c   1.000
_cell.angle_alpha   90.00
_cell.angle_beta   90.00
_cell.angle_gamma   90.00
#
_symmetry.space_group_name_H-M   'P 1'
#
loop_
_entity.id
_entity.type
_entity.pdbx_description
1 polymer ?
#
loop_
_entity_poly.entity_id
_entity_poly.type
_entity_poly.pdbx_seq_one_letter_code
_entity_poly.pdbx_strand_id
1 'polypeptide(L)'
;FPTVHRNLALAYYNVKKQPQRAYEEMEKAFALDETDARVYLELDQLKKRMNIPVSERLEDMEKHFTLVESRDDLYLEYVTLLNTLGESEKALNLIKARKFHQWEGGEGKVAAQYLTALYQLAKAAAAEGEYVEAKTILLQAVDEYPQNLGEGKLESAQENNLYYLLGLAQEKLGETEEAFASLTKACHGESEPVGMMYYNDQPPEMIYYQGLAY
;
A
#
# COMPACT_ATOMS: atom_id res chain seq x y z
N PHE A 1 -18.90 19.20 21.32
CA PHE A 1 -17.63 19.63 20.70
C PHE A 1 -16.98 18.43 20.06
N PRO A 2 -16.60 18.47 18.76
CA PRO A 2 -15.97 17.35 18.05
C PRO A 2 -14.76 16.77 18.80
N THR A 3 -13.86 17.64 19.28
CA THR A 3 -12.65 17.25 20.00
C THR A 3 -12.91 16.39 21.24
N VAL A 4 -14.02 16.64 21.97
CA VAL A 4 -14.36 15.85 23.16
C VAL A 4 -14.70 14.42 22.76
N HIS A 5 -15.54 14.24 21.75
CA HIS A 5 -15.92 12.92 21.25
C HIS A 5 -14.73 12.18 20.65
N ARG A 6 -13.89 12.87 19.87
CA ARG A 6 -12.63 12.30 19.35
C ARG A 6 -11.72 11.79 20.49
N ASN A 7 -11.50 12.58 21.53
CA ASN A 7 -10.66 12.19 22.66
C ASN A 7 -11.27 11.01 23.45
N LEU A 8 -12.60 10.98 23.61
CA LEU A 8 -13.32 9.85 24.19
C LEU A 8 -13.15 8.58 23.35
N ALA A 9 -13.24 8.68 22.02
CA ALA A 9 -13.02 7.56 21.12
C ALA A 9 -11.60 6.99 21.30
N LEU A 10 -10.57 7.82 21.34
CA LEU A 10 -9.19 7.40 21.58
C LEU A 10 -9.03 6.73 22.95
N ALA A 11 -9.66 7.25 24.00
CA ALA A 11 -9.62 6.67 25.34
C ALA A 11 -10.35 5.31 25.38
N TYR A 12 -11.52 5.19 24.74
CA TYR A 12 -12.24 3.92 24.65
C TYR A 12 -11.43 2.86 23.90
N TYR A 13 -10.79 3.23 22.80
CA TYR A 13 -9.99 2.27 22.04
C TYR A 13 -8.70 1.89 22.77
N ASN A 14 -7.88 2.86 23.14
CA ASN A 14 -6.53 2.62 23.63
C ASN A 14 -6.49 2.13 25.09
N VAL A 15 -7.34 2.69 25.95
CA VAL A 15 -7.31 2.43 27.39
C VAL A 15 -8.36 1.42 27.82
N LYS A 16 -9.60 1.62 27.39
CA LYS A 16 -10.73 0.76 27.81
C LYS A 16 -10.89 -0.50 26.96
N LYS A 17 -10.23 -0.60 25.81
CA LYS A 17 -10.35 -1.72 24.87
C LYS A 17 -11.79 -1.99 24.43
N GLN A 18 -12.56 -0.93 24.20
CA GLN A 18 -13.97 -0.95 23.80
C GLN A 18 -14.11 -0.37 22.38
N PRO A 19 -13.76 -1.13 21.32
CA PRO A 19 -13.70 -0.61 19.95
C PRO A 19 -15.06 -0.11 19.45
N GLN A 20 -16.16 -0.77 19.82
CA GLN A 20 -17.50 -0.34 19.40
C GLN A 20 -17.85 1.06 19.94
N ARG A 21 -17.57 1.32 21.22
CA ARG A 21 -17.79 2.65 21.80
C ARG A 21 -16.85 3.70 21.23
N ALA A 22 -15.62 3.30 20.92
CA ALA A 22 -14.68 4.20 20.26
C ALA A 22 -15.21 4.62 18.90
N TYR A 23 -15.75 3.69 18.12
CA TYR A 23 -16.35 3.95 16.83
C TYR A 23 -17.54 4.91 16.94
N GLU A 24 -18.50 4.63 17.84
CA GLU A 24 -19.68 5.50 18.07
C GLU A 24 -19.31 6.93 18.47
N GLU A 25 -18.29 7.10 19.31
CA GLU A 25 -17.82 8.43 19.69
C GLU A 25 -17.07 9.12 18.54
N MET A 26 -16.33 8.38 17.71
CA MET A 26 -15.66 8.95 16.55
C MET A 26 -16.67 9.37 15.47
N GLU A 27 -17.73 8.60 15.24
CA GLU A 27 -18.85 9.00 14.37
C GLU A 27 -19.51 10.28 14.85
N LYS A 28 -19.76 10.44 16.15
CA LYS A 28 -20.29 11.69 16.72
C LYS A 28 -19.34 12.87 16.52
N ALA A 29 -18.02 12.62 16.66
CA ALA A 29 -17.03 13.66 16.42
C ALA A 29 -17.08 14.15 14.96
N PHE A 30 -17.13 13.21 14.01
CA PHE A 30 -17.22 13.52 12.59
C PHE A 30 -18.55 14.19 12.22
N ALA A 31 -19.68 13.69 12.70
CA ALA A 31 -20.99 14.29 12.46
C ALA A 31 -21.14 15.73 13.00
N LEU A 32 -20.35 16.12 13.99
CA LEU A 32 -20.31 17.49 14.51
C LEU A 32 -19.44 18.44 13.69
N ASP A 33 -18.51 17.90 12.92
CA ASP A 33 -17.66 18.64 11.97
C ASP A 33 -17.22 17.70 10.83
N GLU A 34 -18.05 17.62 9.80
CA GLU A 34 -17.80 16.79 8.61
C GLU A 34 -16.72 17.35 7.69
N THR A 35 -16.09 18.47 8.06
CA THR A 35 -14.98 19.07 7.31
C THR A 35 -13.60 18.71 7.85
N ASP A 36 -13.54 18.06 9.02
CA ASP A 36 -12.28 17.65 9.65
C ASP A 36 -11.75 16.34 9.04
N ALA A 37 -10.86 16.47 8.04
CA ALA A 37 -10.24 15.35 7.38
C ALA A 37 -9.36 14.47 8.31
N ARG A 38 -8.89 15.02 9.45
CA ARG A 38 -8.15 14.24 10.44
C ARG A 38 -9.07 13.30 11.22
N VAL A 39 -10.22 13.83 11.66
CA VAL A 39 -11.23 13.01 12.34
C VAL A 39 -11.74 11.93 11.39
N TYR A 40 -11.94 12.26 10.13
CA TYR A 40 -12.35 11.30 9.12
C TYR A 40 -11.31 10.18 8.90
N LEU A 41 -10.03 10.52 8.81
CA LEU A 41 -8.95 9.51 8.75
C LEU A 41 -8.96 8.59 9.98
N GLU A 42 -9.09 9.15 11.18
CA GLU A 42 -9.12 8.36 12.42
C GLU A 42 -10.37 7.47 12.51
N LEU A 43 -11.51 7.92 11.97
CA LEU A 43 -12.72 7.12 11.84
C LEU A 43 -12.51 5.94 10.88
N ASP A 44 -11.90 6.17 9.73
CA ASP A 44 -11.59 5.10 8.78
C ASP A 44 -10.57 4.09 9.37
N GLN A 45 -9.57 4.55 10.11
CA GLN A 45 -8.66 3.66 10.81
C GLN A 45 -9.36 2.77 11.84
N LEU A 46 -10.39 3.28 12.53
CA LEU A 46 -11.23 2.46 13.41
C LEU A 46 -12.05 1.44 12.61
N LYS A 47 -12.65 1.85 11.49
CA LYS A 47 -13.36 0.94 10.56
C LYS A 47 -12.46 -0.22 10.13
N LYS A 48 -11.22 0.08 9.73
CA LYS A 48 -10.20 -0.91 9.35
C LYS A 48 -9.93 -1.90 10.48
N ARG A 49 -9.71 -1.40 11.70
CA ARG A 49 -9.42 -2.23 12.89
C ARG A 49 -10.62 -3.05 13.36
N MET A 50 -11.83 -2.66 13.02
CA MET A 50 -13.07 -3.38 13.27
C MET A 50 -13.43 -4.34 12.13
N ASN A 51 -12.56 -4.50 11.13
CA ASN A 51 -12.76 -5.35 9.97
C ASN A 51 -14.00 -4.98 9.14
N ILE A 52 -14.35 -3.69 9.08
CA ILE A 52 -15.37 -3.24 8.13
C ILE A 52 -14.87 -3.55 6.72
N PRO A 53 -15.74 -4.12 5.85
CA PRO A 53 -15.34 -4.53 4.50
C PRO A 53 -14.65 -3.42 3.71
N VAL A 54 -13.62 -3.81 2.95
CA VAL A 54 -12.82 -2.87 2.14
C VAL A 54 -13.70 -2.10 1.15
N SER A 55 -14.68 -2.77 0.54
CA SER A 55 -15.65 -2.15 -0.37
C SER A 55 -16.50 -1.08 0.30
N GLU A 56 -16.99 -1.31 1.52
CA GLU A 56 -17.79 -0.33 2.26
C GLU A 56 -16.93 0.90 2.64
N ARG A 57 -15.68 0.67 3.03
CA ARG A 57 -14.74 1.75 3.32
C ARG A 57 -14.43 2.59 2.08
N LEU A 58 -14.25 1.93 0.92
CA LEU A 58 -14.02 2.61 -0.35
C LEU A 58 -15.22 3.48 -0.75
N GLU A 59 -16.42 2.91 -0.71
CA GLU A 59 -17.66 3.66 -0.99
C GLU A 59 -17.85 4.88 -0.08
N ASP A 60 -17.50 4.75 1.19
CA ASP A 60 -17.55 5.85 2.14
C ASP A 60 -16.52 6.94 1.82
N MET A 61 -15.30 6.56 1.46
CA MET A 61 -14.28 7.51 1.01
C MET A 61 -14.67 8.23 -0.28
N GLU A 62 -15.33 7.54 -1.21
CA GLU A 62 -15.85 8.16 -2.45
C GLU A 62 -16.93 9.21 -2.16
N LYS A 63 -17.78 9.01 -1.16
CA LYS A 63 -18.76 10.01 -0.72
C LYS A 63 -18.10 11.25 -0.11
N HIS A 64 -16.94 11.08 0.53
CA HIS A 64 -16.19 12.14 1.21
C HIS A 64 -14.90 12.50 0.46
N PHE A 65 -14.89 12.37 -0.87
CA PHE A 65 -13.64 12.46 -1.66
C PHE A 65 -12.93 13.81 -1.51
N THR A 66 -13.65 14.91 -1.28
CA THR A 66 -13.04 16.21 -0.98
C THR A 66 -12.14 16.18 0.26
N LEU A 67 -12.50 15.40 1.28
CA LEU A 67 -11.65 15.22 2.46
C LEU A 67 -10.44 14.32 2.09
N VAL A 68 -10.69 13.28 1.31
CA VAL A 68 -9.63 12.35 0.84
C VAL A 68 -8.56 13.13 0.09
N GLU A 69 -8.93 14.02 -0.82
CA GLU A 69 -7.99 14.84 -1.58
C GLU A 69 -7.20 15.83 -0.73
N SER A 70 -7.72 16.25 0.41
CA SER A 70 -7.11 17.29 1.24
C SER A 70 -5.87 16.83 2.01
N ARG A 71 -5.62 15.51 2.14
CA ARG A 71 -4.52 14.94 2.94
C ARG A 71 -3.86 13.77 2.24
N ASP A 72 -2.53 13.74 2.27
CA ASP A 72 -1.74 12.68 1.61
C ASP A 72 -1.93 11.30 2.26
N ASP A 73 -2.02 11.23 3.59
CA ASP A 73 -2.25 10.00 4.33
C ASP A 73 -3.61 9.36 4.05
N LEU A 74 -4.65 10.19 3.97
CA LEU A 74 -6.01 9.74 3.66
C LEU A 74 -6.15 9.36 2.19
N TYR A 75 -5.53 10.13 1.30
CA TYR A 75 -5.48 9.80 -0.13
C TYR A 75 -4.75 8.48 -0.39
N LEU A 76 -3.67 8.23 0.34
CA LEU A 76 -2.95 6.96 0.23
C LEU A 76 -3.78 5.78 0.77
N GLU A 77 -4.56 5.97 1.83
CA GLU A 77 -5.48 4.92 2.30
C GLU A 77 -6.53 4.59 1.22
N TYR A 78 -7.08 5.59 0.54
CA TYR A 78 -7.98 5.38 -0.61
C TYR A 78 -7.32 4.57 -1.72
N VAL A 79 -6.09 4.90 -2.10
CA VAL A 79 -5.29 4.14 -3.08
C VAL A 79 -5.05 2.70 -2.60
N THR A 80 -4.79 2.53 -1.30
CA THR A 80 -4.60 1.20 -0.70
C THR A 80 -5.85 0.33 -0.81
N LEU A 81 -7.03 0.92 -0.62
CA LEU A 81 -8.31 0.21 -0.79
C LEU A 81 -8.52 -0.20 -2.25
N LEU A 82 -8.20 0.67 -3.21
CA LEU A 82 -8.27 0.34 -4.64
C LEU A 82 -7.35 -0.83 -5.00
N ASN A 83 -6.09 -0.79 -4.58
CA ASN A 83 -5.16 -1.91 -4.79
C ASN A 83 -5.67 -3.21 -4.16
N THR A 84 -6.24 -3.12 -2.95
CA THR A 84 -6.78 -4.29 -2.25
C THR A 84 -7.98 -4.92 -2.99
N LEU A 85 -8.76 -4.12 -3.68
CA LEU A 85 -9.89 -4.57 -4.50
C LEU A 85 -9.52 -4.95 -5.94
N GLY A 86 -8.24 -4.85 -6.32
CA GLY A 86 -7.76 -5.19 -7.65
C GLY A 86 -7.90 -4.06 -8.69
N GLU A 87 -8.30 -2.85 -8.26
CA GLU A 87 -8.38 -1.66 -9.12
C GLU A 87 -7.01 -0.98 -9.29
N SER A 88 -5.98 -1.78 -9.57
CA SER A 88 -4.58 -1.33 -9.54
C SER A 88 -4.23 -0.33 -10.64
N GLU A 89 -4.90 -0.36 -11.78
CA GLU A 89 -4.72 0.64 -12.83
C GLU A 89 -5.19 2.03 -12.35
N LYS A 90 -6.39 2.10 -11.74
CA LYS A 90 -6.92 3.33 -11.14
C LYS A 90 -5.99 3.84 -10.03
N ALA A 91 -5.54 2.93 -9.16
CA ALA A 91 -4.61 3.24 -8.07
C ALA A 91 -3.29 3.84 -8.61
N LEU A 92 -2.69 3.21 -9.61
CA LEU A 92 -1.45 3.68 -10.25
C LEU A 92 -1.61 5.06 -10.89
N ASN A 93 -2.71 5.28 -11.62
CA ASN A 93 -3.00 6.56 -12.24
C ASN A 93 -3.15 7.69 -11.21
N LEU A 94 -3.83 7.42 -10.10
CA LEU A 94 -3.99 8.36 -8.98
C LEU A 94 -2.64 8.71 -8.33
N ILE A 95 -1.80 7.71 -8.09
CA ILE A 95 -0.44 7.93 -7.53
C ILE A 95 0.39 8.81 -8.50
N LYS A 96 0.38 8.49 -9.81
CA LYS A 96 1.15 9.25 -10.80
C LYS A 96 0.66 10.70 -10.96
N ALA A 97 -0.63 10.94 -10.77
CA ALA A 97 -1.21 12.27 -10.89
C ALA A 97 -0.99 13.20 -9.69
N ARG A 98 -0.64 12.65 -8.52
CA ARG A 98 -0.47 13.40 -7.28
C ARG A 98 1.00 13.59 -6.95
N LYS A 99 1.35 14.79 -6.43
CA LYS A 99 2.63 15.01 -5.77
C LYS A 99 2.42 14.83 -4.27
N PHE A 100 3.04 13.78 -3.72
CA PHE A 100 3.00 13.49 -2.29
C PHE A 100 4.06 14.29 -1.53
N HIS A 101 3.78 14.54 -0.26
CA HIS A 101 4.71 15.13 0.69
C HIS A 101 4.96 14.12 1.80
N GLN A 102 6.18 14.06 2.28
CA GLN A 102 6.51 13.19 3.40
C GLN A 102 5.77 13.61 4.66
N TRP A 103 5.30 12.64 5.43
CA TRP A 103 4.72 12.86 6.75
C TRP A 103 5.24 11.80 7.73
N GLU A 104 5.29 12.13 9.01
CA GLU A 104 5.73 11.20 10.06
C GLU A 104 4.86 9.94 10.09
N GLY A 105 5.50 8.77 9.97
CA GLY A 105 4.83 7.47 9.89
C GLY A 105 4.25 7.12 8.52
N GLY A 106 4.57 7.90 7.48
CA GLY A 106 4.19 7.66 6.09
C GLY A 106 5.31 7.10 5.21
N GLU A 107 6.49 7.04 5.74
CA GLU A 107 7.72 6.67 5.05
C GLU A 107 7.59 5.28 4.40
N GLY A 108 7.98 5.17 3.15
CA GLY A 108 7.87 3.96 2.33
C GLY A 108 6.47 3.58 1.88
N LYS A 109 5.41 4.18 2.44
CA LYS A 109 4.04 3.75 2.17
C LYS A 109 3.53 4.11 0.78
N VAL A 110 3.89 5.30 0.29
CA VAL A 110 3.51 5.73 -1.08
C VAL A 110 4.20 4.84 -2.10
N ALA A 111 5.49 4.63 -1.92
CA ALA A 111 6.28 3.74 -2.75
C ALA A 111 5.76 2.30 -2.73
N ALA A 112 5.41 1.79 -1.55
CA ALA A 112 4.82 0.45 -1.43
C ALA A 112 3.52 0.32 -2.23
N GLN A 113 2.63 1.32 -2.23
CA GLN A 113 1.40 1.28 -3.02
C GLN A 113 1.64 1.42 -4.52
N TYR A 114 2.63 2.21 -4.92
CA TYR A 114 3.08 2.29 -6.32
C TYR A 114 3.58 0.93 -6.82
N LEU A 115 4.49 0.30 -6.07
CA LEU A 115 5.02 -1.02 -6.41
C LEU A 115 3.95 -2.12 -6.36
N THR A 116 3.02 -2.05 -5.41
CA THR A 116 1.88 -2.98 -5.32
C THR A 116 1.01 -2.90 -6.57
N ALA A 117 0.70 -1.70 -7.04
CA ALA A 117 -0.10 -1.52 -8.25
C ALA A 117 0.61 -2.11 -9.49
N LEU A 118 1.89 -1.80 -9.69
CA LEU A 118 2.68 -2.35 -10.80
C LEU A 118 2.81 -3.87 -10.72
N TYR A 119 3.07 -4.43 -9.53
CA TYR A 119 3.15 -5.86 -9.32
C TYR A 119 1.85 -6.58 -9.69
N GLN A 120 0.70 -6.06 -9.26
CA GLN A 120 -0.59 -6.66 -9.56
C GLN A 120 -0.93 -6.59 -11.06
N LEU A 121 -0.63 -5.48 -11.72
CA LEU A 121 -0.79 -5.33 -13.17
C LEU A 121 0.10 -6.31 -13.93
N ALA A 122 1.36 -6.41 -13.56
CA ALA A 122 2.28 -7.37 -14.15
C ALA A 122 1.84 -8.83 -13.94
N LYS A 123 1.33 -9.14 -12.74
CA LYS A 123 0.79 -10.46 -12.42
C LYS A 123 -0.44 -10.78 -13.26
N ALA A 124 -1.32 -9.81 -13.49
CA ALA A 124 -2.48 -10.00 -14.36
C ALA A 124 -2.06 -10.25 -15.81
N ALA A 125 -1.16 -9.44 -16.37
CA ALA A 125 -0.61 -9.63 -17.71
C ALA A 125 0.06 -11.01 -17.87
N ALA A 126 0.86 -11.43 -16.90
CA ALA A 126 1.50 -12.74 -16.90
C ALA A 126 0.48 -13.90 -16.87
N ALA A 127 -0.63 -13.74 -16.15
CA ALA A 127 -1.70 -14.74 -16.10
C ALA A 127 -2.44 -14.88 -17.42
N GLU A 128 -2.50 -13.83 -18.21
CA GLU A 128 -3.07 -13.82 -19.57
C GLU A 128 -2.06 -14.28 -20.65
N GLY A 129 -0.81 -14.52 -20.27
CA GLY A 129 0.27 -14.93 -21.18
C GLY A 129 1.01 -13.76 -21.84
N GLU A 130 0.68 -12.53 -21.49
CA GLU A 130 1.28 -11.30 -22.01
C GLU A 130 2.62 -10.99 -21.33
N TYR A 131 3.59 -11.91 -21.51
CA TYR A 131 4.87 -11.85 -20.78
C TYR A 131 5.75 -10.65 -21.15
N VAL A 132 5.61 -10.12 -22.37
CA VAL A 132 6.32 -8.89 -22.78
C VAL A 132 5.82 -7.69 -21.98
N GLU A 133 4.52 -7.58 -21.82
CA GLU A 133 3.88 -6.52 -21.04
C GLU A 133 4.23 -6.68 -19.55
N ALA A 134 4.09 -7.88 -19.00
CA ALA A 134 4.46 -8.18 -17.62
C ALA A 134 5.92 -7.78 -17.33
N LYS A 135 6.87 -8.16 -18.20
CA LYS A 135 8.27 -7.77 -18.10
C LYS A 135 8.45 -6.24 -18.12
N THR A 136 7.77 -5.56 -19.03
CA THR A 136 7.87 -4.09 -19.15
C THR A 136 7.42 -3.39 -17.88
N ILE A 137 6.29 -3.81 -17.31
CA ILE A 137 5.76 -3.25 -16.04
C ILE A 137 6.71 -3.54 -14.88
N LEU A 138 7.29 -4.76 -14.82
CA LEU A 138 8.21 -5.14 -13.75
C LEU A 138 9.55 -4.40 -13.83
N LEU A 139 10.08 -4.17 -15.04
CA LEU A 139 11.26 -3.34 -15.22
C LEU A 139 10.98 -1.90 -14.77
N GLN A 140 9.81 -1.34 -15.10
CA GLN A 140 9.40 -0.04 -14.57
C GLN A 140 9.41 -0.05 -13.03
N ALA A 141 8.91 -1.10 -12.40
CA ALA A 141 8.83 -1.18 -10.93
C ALA A 141 10.21 -1.20 -10.25
N VAL A 142 11.20 -1.88 -10.84
CA VAL A 142 12.54 -2.03 -10.23
C VAL A 142 13.52 -0.90 -10.61
N ASP A 143 13.35 -0.30 -11.77
CA ASP A 143 14.30 0.69 -12.32
C ASP A 143 13.80 2.14 -12.19
N GLU A 144 12.49 2.37 -12.16
CA GLU A 144 11.92 3.70 -12.15
C GLU A 144 11.32 4.07 -10.80
N TYR A 145 11.79 5.17 -10.22
CA TYR A 145 11.26 5.70 -8.97
C TYR A 145 10.81 7.15 -9.15
N PRO A 146 9.51 7.40 -9.38
CA PRO A 146 9.01 8.73 -9.69
C PRO A 146 9.22 9.72 -8.55
N GLN A 147 9.65 10.94 -8.89
CA GLN A 147 9.92 12.02 -7.94
C GLN A 147 8.66 12.51 -7.19
N ASN A 148 7.47 12.28 -7.79
CA ASN A 148 6.19 12.69 -7.21
C ASN A 148 5.76 11.85 -6.01
N LEU A 149 6.41 10.72 -5.72
CA LEU A 149 6.12 9.90 -4.54
C LEU A 149 6.49 10.59 -3.22
N GLY A 150 7.28 11.68 -3.28
CA GLY A 150 7.72 12.44 -2.10
C GLY A 150 8.92 11.82 -1.37
N GLU A 151 9.36 10.66 -1.81
CA GLU A 151 10.48 9.92 -1.25
C GLU A 151 11.25 9.17 -2.33
N GLY A 152 12.52 8.86 -2.08
CA GLY A 152 13.35 8.03 -2.96
C GLY A 152 13.20 6.54 -2.63
N LYS A 153 13.72 5.69 -3.51
CA LYS A 153 13.84 4.26 -3.24
C LYS A 153 14.79 4.06 -2.05
N LEU A 154 14.33 3.32 -1.06
CA LEU A 154 15.18 2.96 0.07
C LEU A 154 16.23 1.94 -0.37
N GLU A 155 17.45 2.08 0.15
CA GLU A 155 18.57 1.19 -0.20
C GLU A 155 18.32 -0.28 0.19
N SER A 156 17.47 -0.47 1.22
CA SER A 156 17.04 -1.77 1.73
C SER A 156 15.63 -2.19 1.28
N ALA A 157 15.10 -1.55 0.22
CA ALA A 157 13.78 -1.93 -0.30
C ALA A 157 13.74 -3.40 -0.69
N GLN A 158 12.73 -4.11 -0.18
CA GLN A 158 12.55 -5.53 -0.45
C GLN A 158 11.73 -5.69 -1.74
N GLU A 159 12.33 -6.32 -2.74
CA GLU A 159 11.76 -6.45 -4.10
C GLU A 159 11.76 -7.90 -4.59
N ASN A 160 11.84 -8.87 -3.68
CA ASN A 160 11.93 -10.29 -4.03
C ASN A 160 10.76 -10.75 -4.90
N ASN A 161 9.54 -10.29 -4.63
CA ASN A 161 8.36 -10.61 -5.42
C ASN A 161 8.44 -10.05 -6.85
N LEU A 162 8.97 -8.84 -7.02
CA LEU A 162 9.14 -8.20 -8.33
C LEU A 162 10.16 -8.95 -9.17
N TYR A 163 11.34 -9.23 -8.62
CA TYR A 163 12.40 -9.97 -9.31
C TYR A 163 12.02 -11.42 -9.59
N TYR A 164 11.26 -12.06 -8.70
CA TYR A 164 10.76 -13.40 -8.94
C TYR A 164 9.83 -13.44 -10.17
N LEU A 165 8.82 -12.56 -10.19
CA LEU A 165 7.87 -12.52 -11.32
C LEU A 165 8.56 -12.07 -12.61
N LEU A 166 9.54 -11.15 -12.53
CA LEU A 166 10.36 -10.73 -13.66
C LEU A 166 11.14 -11.89 -14.25
N GLY A 167 11.80 -12.67 -13.40
CA GLY A 167 12.55 -13.86 -13.83
C GLY A 167 11.66 -14.89 -14.53
N LEU A 168 10.45 -15.14 -13.99
CA LEU A 168 9.49 -16.03 -14.63
C LEU A 168 9.02 -15.48 -16.00
N ALA A 169 8.75 -14.19 -16.12
CA ALA A 169 8.36 -13.59 -17.40
C ALA A 169 9.50 -13.69 -18.45
N GLN A 170 10.74 -13.42 -18.03
CA GLN A 170 11.93 -13.55 -18.88
C GLN A 170 12.16 -15.00 -19.32
N GLU A 171 11.99 -15.99 -18.42
CA GLU A 171 12.06 -17.41 -18.77
C GLU A 171 11.04 -17.78 -19.86
N LYS A 172 9.79 -17.32 -19.73
CA LYS A 172 8.74 -17.56 -20.74
C LYS A 172 9.05 -16.92 -22.10
N LEU A 173 9.84 -15.83 -22.09
CA LEU A 173 10.31 -15.16 -23.31
C LEU A 173 11.59 -15.78 -23.90
N GLY A 174 12.19 -16.77 -23.23
CA GLY A 174 13.44 -17.41 -23.64
C GLY A 174 14.70 -16.57 -23.31
N GLU A 175 14.59 -15.57 -22.47
CA GLU A 175 15.67 -14.68 -22.02
C GLU A 175 16.38 -15.33 -20.81
N THR A 176 17.10 -16.41 -21.07
CA THR A 176 17.60 -17.31 -20.01
C THR A 176 18.63 -16.64 -19.07
N GLU A 177 19.52 -15.82 -19.60
CA GLU A 177 20.55 -15.13 -18.79
C GLU A 177 19.94 -14.07 -17.89
N GLU A 178 19.01 -13.28 -18.43
CA GLU A 178 18.28 -12.25 -17.70
C GLU A 178 17.37 -12.88 -16.64
N ALA A 179 16.70 -13.98 -16.96
CA ALA A 179 15.85 -14.72 -16.03
C ALA A 179 16.68 -15.23 -14.85
N PHE A 180 17.85 -15.84 -15.12
CA PHE A 180 18.74 -16.28 -14.06
C PHE A 180 19.23 -15.14 -13.18
N ALA A 181 19.59 -13.99 -13.76
CA ALA A 181 20.00 -12.82 -13.01
C ALA A 181 18.87 -12.27 -12.12
N SER A 182 17.63 -12.22 -12.63
CA SER A 182 16.47 -11.77 -11.88
C SER A 182 16.12 -12.74 -10.74
N LEU A 183 16.06 -14.03 -10.99
CA LEU A 183 15.82 -15.05 -9.96
C LEU A 183 16.91 -15.04 -8.90
N THR A 184 18.18 -14.86 -9.30
CA THR A 184 19.28 -14.70 -8.33
C THR A 184 19.06 -13.52 -7.41
N LYS A 185 18.61 -12.37 -7.92
CA LYS A 185 18.24 -11.21 -7.07
C LYS A 185 17.07 -11.55 -6.14
N ALA A 186 16.07 -12.28 -6.63
CA ALA A 186 14.93 -12.71 -5.84
C ALA A 186 15.28 -13.62 -4.67
N CYS A 187 16.37 -14.43 -4.78
CA CYS A 187 16.85 -15.31 -3.71
C CYS A 187 17.52 -14.57 -2.54
N HIS A 188 17.94 -13.32 -2.71
CA HIS A 188 18.71 -12.60 -1.71
C HIS A 188 17.79 -11.74 -0.82
N GLY A 189 18.14 -11.68 0.47
CA GLY A 189 17.43 -10.90 1.48
C GLY A 189 17.59 -11.52 2.86
N GLU A 190 16.93 -10.95 3.85
CA GLU A 190 16.90 -11.48 5.20
C GLU A 190 16.07 -12.78 5.23
N SER A 191 16.54 -13.78 5.97
CA SER A 191 15.88 -15.08 6.07
C SER A 191 14.81 -15.18 7.15
N GLU A 192 14.70 -14.14 7.98
CA GLU A 192 13.72 -14.07 9.07
C GLU A 192 12.97 -12.74 9.01
N PRO A 193 11.68 -12.69 9.44
CA PRO A 193 10.98 -11.44 9.57
C PRO A 193 11.72 -10.56 10.58
N VAL A 194 12.33 -9.49 10.12
CA VAL A 194 13.04 -8.54 10.96
C VAL A 194 12.15 -7.33 11.14
N GLY A 195 11.62 -7.14 12.36
CA GLY A 195 11.01 -5.89 12.76
C GLY A 195 12.11 -4.87 12.99
N MET A 196 12.44 -4.09 11.99
CA MET A 196 13.31 -2.93 12.16
C MET A 196 12.46 -1.77 12.68
N MET A 197 13.01 -0.97 13.58
CA MET A 197 12.32 0.13 14.24
C MET A 197 11.84 1.22 13.25
N TYR A 198 12.26 1.15 12.00
CA TYR A 198 11.93 2.09 10.92
C TYR A 198 11.95 1.37 9.56
N TYR A 199 10.84 1.30 8.85
CA TYR A 199 10.62 1.07 7.40
C TYR A 199 11.30 -0.11 6.69
N ASN A 200 12.18 -0.85 7.32
CA ASN A 200 12.97 -1.93 6.71
C ASN A 200 12.57 -3.30 7.25
N ASP A 201 11.29 -3.45 7.60
CA ASP A 201 10.78 -4.75 7.98
C ASP A 201 10.90 -5.70 6.78
N GLN A 202 11.43 -6.88 7.03
CA GLN A 202 11.38 -7.96 6.05
C GLN A 202 9.99 -8.60 6.11
N PRO A 203 9.07 -8.28 5.18
CA PRO A 203 7.76 -8.91 5.18
C PRO A 203 7.87 -10.42 4.96
N PRO A 204 7.07 -11.24 5.65
CA PRO A 204 7.10 -12.69 5.48
C PRO A 204 6.94 -13.16 4.02
N GLU A 205 6.14 -12.46 3.23
CA GLU A 205 5.96 -12.75 1.82
C GLU A 205 7.25 -12.61 1.00
N MET A 206 8.16 -11.74 1.37
CA MET A 206 9.44 -11.60 0.66
C MET A 206 10.33 -12.83 0.90
N ILE A 207 10.32 -13.40 2.11
CA ILE A 207 10.99 -14.66 2.43
C ILE A 207 10.39 -15.81 1.62
N TYR A 208 9.07 -15.83 1.46
CA TYR A 208 8.40 -16.82 0.62
C TYR A 208 8.86 -16.72 -0.84
N TYR A 209 8.98 -15.51 -1.41
CA TYR A 209 9.50 -15.33 -2.77
C TYR A 209 10.97 -15.71 -2.91
N GLN A 210 11.81 -15.49 -1.88
CA GLN A 210 13.17 -16.04 -1.86
C GLN A 210 13.15 -17.56 -2.04
N GLY A 211 12.32 -18.25 -1.26
CA GLY A 211 12.19 -19.71 -1.36
C GLY A 211 11.64 -20.22 -2.69
N LEU A 212 10.79 -19.45 -3.37
CA LEU A 212 10.28 -19.80 -4.70
C LEU A 212 11.32 -19.60 -5.81
N ALA A 213 12.28 -18.70 -5.61
CA ALA A 213 13.31 -18.38 -6.59
C ALA A 213 14.50 -19.36 -6.56
N TYR A 214 14.66 -20.15 -5.49
CA TYR A 214 15.63 -21.23 -5.39
C TYR A 214 15.23 -22.43 -6.25
#